data_b0ed64699ba84b3c12be54026d6d8b61
#
_entry.id   b0ed64699ba84b3c12be54026d6d8b61
#
_cell.length_a   1.000
_cell.length_b   1.000
_cell.length_c   1.000
_cell.angle_alpha   90.00
_cell.angle_beta   90.00
_cell.angle_gamma   90.00
#
_symmetry.space_group_name_H-M   'P 1'
#
loop_
_entity.id
_entity.type
_entity.pdbx_description
1 polymer ?
#
loop_
_entity_poly.entity_id
_entity_poly.type
_entity_poly.pdbx_seq_one_letter_code
_entity_poly.pdbx_strand_id
1 'polypeptide(L)'
;FEYWRIAKPNAAVVLTADQPFTSALVMSQIDRFKYSWVWDKVAVTGFANAKRQPLRNVEDVCVFGIGQQTYNPQGLTVMNKLRKNSATDGGATVKGQHLSNGKGNLRTPGLERNQEFTNYPRQLLSISRDSDKLHPTQKPVALFEYLIRTYTNEGDTVLDNCIGSGTTAIAA
;
A
#
# COMPACT_ATOMS: atom_id res chain seq x y z
N PHE A 1 -13.22 13.66 -7.19
CA PHE A 1 -13.19 12.22 -7.51
C PHE A 1 -14.61 11.65 -7.47
N GLU A 2 -15.11 11.16 -8.58
CA GLU A 2 -16.41 10.50 -8.69
C GLU A 2 -16.45 9.18 -7.90
N TYR A 3 -15.31 8.59 -7.62
CA TYR A 3 -15.22 7.36 -6.81
C TYR A 3 -15.93 7.47 -5.47
N TRP A 4 -15.87 8.64 -4.81
CA TRP A 4 -16.49 8.82 -3.48
C TRP A 4 -18.03 8.81 -3.52
N ARG A 5 -18.63 9.03 -4.66
CA ARG A 5 -20.08 8.95 -4.84
C ARG A 5 -20.61 7.51 -4.80
N ILE A 6 -19.77 6.56 -5.20
CA ILE A 6 -20.14 5.14 -5.32
C ILE A 6 -19.41 4.24 -4.34
N ALA A 7 -18.32 4.72 -3.74
CA ALA A 7 -17.53 3.94 -2.79
C ALA A 7 -18.28 3.70 -1.47
N LYS A 8 -18.20 2.46 -0.98
CA LYS A 8 -18.65 2.14 0.39
C LYS A 8 -17.79 2.89 1.41
N PRO A 9 -18.28 3.14 2.65
CA PRO A 9 -17.52 3.86 3.68
C PRO A 9 -16.16 3.23 4.02
N ASN A 10 -16.05 1.91 3.92
CA ASN A 10 -14.82 1.14 4.16
C ASN A 10 -14.04 0.78 2.89
N ALA A 11 -14.45 1.30 1.73
CA ALA A 11 -13.75 1.04 0.48
C ALA A 11 -12.40 1.75 0.45
N ALA A 12 -11.40 1.09 -0.15
CA ALA A 12 -10.15 1.71 -0.54
C ALA A 12 -10.21 2.11 -2.01
N VAL A 13 -9.70 3.29 -2.34
CA VAL A 13 -9.35 3.69 -3.70
C VAL A 13 -7.85 3.56 -3.83
N VAL A 14 -7.39 2.65 -4.68
CA VAL A 14 -5.99 2.28 -4.85
C VAL A 14 -5.57 2.63 -6.26
N LEU A 15 -4.59 3.53 -6.41
CA LEU A 15 -4.16 4.05 -7.70
C LEU A 15 -2.64 3.96 -7.85
N THR A 16 -2.19 3.39 -8.95
CA THR A 16 -0.77 3.39 -9.31
C THR A 16 -0.39 4.72 -9.95
N ALA A 17 0.75 5.26 -9.57
CA ALA A 17 1.24 6.53 -10.07
C ALA A 17 2.78 6.57 -10.09
N ASP A 18 3.35 7.46 -10.90
CA ASP A 18 4.78 7.76 -10.94
C ASP A 18 4.96 9.28 -10.85
N GLN A 19 6.11 9.73 -10.33
CA GLN A 19 6.40 11.17 -10.21
C GLN A 19 6.53 11.84 -11.58
N PRO A 20 6.04 13.10 -11.74
CA PRO A 20 5.47 14.01 -10.72
C PRO A 20 3.96 13.81 -10.47
N PHE A 21 3.31 12.91 -11.22
CA PHE A 21 1.86 12.70 -11.09
C PHE A 21 1.43 12.21 -9.72
N THR A 22 2.24 11.37 -9.05
CA THR A 22 1.98 10.94 -7.66
C THR A 22 1.74 12.13 -6.74
N SER A 23 2.59 13.14 -6.79
CA SER A 23 2.45 14.33 -5.95
C SER A 23 1.16 15.09 -6.25
N ALA A 24 0.83 15.31 -7.50
CA ALA A 24 -0.42 15.96 -7.90
C ALA A 24 -1.66 15.17 -7.46
N LEU A 25 -1.62 13.84 -7.62
CA LEU A 25 -2.68 12.94 -7.21
C LEU A 25 -2.94 12.99 -5.70
N VAL A 26 -1.88 12.90 -4.89
CA VAL A 26 -1.98 12.99 -3.43
C VAL A 26 -2.53 14.35 -3.00
N MET A 27 -1.98 15.44 -3.54
CA MET A 27 -2.44 16.80 -3.21
C MET A 27 -3.89 17.08 -3.62
N SER A 28 -4.38 16.44 -4.68
CA SER A 28 -5.77 16.59 -5.12
C SER A 28 -6.80 16.00 -4.15
N GLN A 29 -6.38 15.12 -3.24
CA GLN A 29 -7.23 14.44 -2.26
C GLN A 29 -6.49 14.20 -0.94
N ILE A 30 -5.79 15.22 -0.44
CA ILE A 30 -4.93 15.12 0.76
C ILE A 30 -5.70 14.64 1.99
N ASP A 31 -6.95 15.07 2.18
CA ASP A 31 -7.79 14.68 3.31
C ASP A 31 -8.21 13.20 3.28
N ARG A 32 -8.10 12.58 2.13
CA ARG A 32 -8.46 11.19 1.89
C ARG A 32 -7.26 10.28 1.72
N PHE A 33 -6.08 10.84 1.53
CA PHE A 33 -4.85 10.08 1.42
C PHE A 33 -4.54 9.37 2.74
N LYS A 34 -4.21 8.08 2.65
CA LYS A 34 -3.85 7.25 3.82
C LYS A 34 -2.37 6.97 3.87
N TYR A 35 -1.86 6.33 2.84
CA TYR A 35 -0.44 5.99 2.66
C TYR A 35 -0.20 5.53 1.22
N SER A 36 1.05 5.30 0.87
CA SER A 36 1.42 4.63 -0.37
C SER A 36 2.25 3.39 -0.09
N TRP A 37 2.11 2.40 -0.95
CA TRP A 37 3.12 1.37 -1.14
C TRP A 37 4.09 1.83 -2.20
N VAL A 38 5.32 1.31 -2.15
CA VAL A 38 6.31 1.44 -3.22
C VAL A 38 6.41 0.09 -3.89
N TRP A 39 5.98 0.02 -5.14
CA TRP A 39 6.14 -1.19 -5.94
C TRP A 39 7.51 -1.18 -6.61
N ASP A 40 8.39 -2.09 -6.18
CA ASP A 40 9.66 -2.38 -6.84
C ASP A 40 9.41 -3.41 -7.96
N LYS A 41 9.67 -3.00 -9.19
CA LYS A 41 9.48 -3.81 -10.42
C LYS A 41 10.57 -4.88 -10.61
N VAL A 42 11.58 -4.91 -9.72
CA VAL A 42 12.80 -5.74 -9.78
C VAL A 42 13.66 -5.38 -11.00
N ALA A 43 13.07 -5.23 -12.18
CA ALA A 43 13.75 -4.82 -13.41
C ALA A 43 13.80 -3.29 -13.55
N VAL A 44 14.94 -2.77 -13.91
CA VAL A 44 15.18 -1.33 -14.11
C VAL A 44 14.81 -0.88 -15.52
N THR A 45 14.48 0.41 -15.66
CA THR A 45 14.19 1.06 -16.94
C THR A 45 14.86 2.43 -17.01
N GLY A 46 14.90 3.03 -18.21
CA GLY A 46 15.43 4.40 -18.40
C GLY A 46 16.91 4.46 -18.78
N PHE A 47 17.47 3.39 -19.34
CA PHE A 47 18.88 3.29 -19.72
C PHE A 47 19.38 4.43 -20.63
N ALA A 48 18.53 5.00 -21.48
CA ALA A 48 18.90 6.15 -22.32
C ALA A 48 19.36 7.38 -21.50
N ASN A 49 18.89 7.48 -20.26
CA ASN A 49 19.20 8.58 -19.35
C ASN A 49 20.14 8.18 -18.19
N ALA A 50 20.75 6.99 -18.23
CA ALA A 50 21.53 6.45 -17.12
C ALA A 50 22.73 7.32 -16.69
N LYS A 51 23.24 8.16 -17.59
CA LYS A 51 24.34 9.12 -17.30
C LYS A 51 23.85 10.45 -16.69
N ARG A 52 22.53 10.68 -16.58
CA ARG A 52 21.94 11.94 -16.14
C ARG A 52 21.04 11.81 -14.93
N GLN A 53 20.49 10.62 -14.73
CA GLN A 53 19.57 10.33 -13.62
C GLN A 53 19.60 8.84 -13.26
N PRO A 54 19.19 8.46 -12.05
CA PRO A 54 19.08 7.05 -11.66
C PRO A 54 18.13 6.28 -12.58
N LEU A 55 18.41 4.98 -12.77
CA LEU A 55 17.47 4.07 -13.41
C LEU A 55 16.21 3.92 -12.56
N ARG A 56 15.08 3.80 -13.21
CA ARG A 56 13.78 3.69 -12.56
C ARG A 56 13.34 2.23 -12.40
N ASN A 57 13.06 1.83 -11.17
CA ASN A 57 12.57 0.49 -10.84
C ASN A 57 11.33 0.51 -9.95
N VAL A 58 10.90 1.68 -9.48
CA VAL A 58 9.76 1.78 -8.56
C VAL A 58 8.59 2.55 -9.18
N GLU A 59 7.39 2.28 -8.66
CA GLU A 59 6.17 3.07 -8.84
C GLU A 59 5.45 3.17 -7.50
N ASP A 60 4.70 4.25 -7.29
CA ASP A 60 3.86 4.43 -6.12
C ASP A 60 2.50 3.75 -6.32
N VAL A 61 1.98 3.15 -5.24
CA VAL A 61 0.60 2.67 -5.17
C VAL A 61 -0.09 3.43 -4.05
N CYS A 62 -0.80 4.49 -4.42
CA CYS A 62 -1.44 5.42 -3.49
C CYS A 62 -2.77 4.86 -3.00
N VAL A 63 -2.99 4.88 -1.70
CA VAL A 63 -4.21 4.40 -1.04
C VAL A 63 -4.97 5.58 -0.45
N PHE A 64 -6.25 5.68 -0.80
CA PHE A 64 -7.16 6.70 -0.31
C PHE A 64 -8.42 6.04 0.28
N GLY A 65 -9.09 6.75 1.17
CA GLY A 65 -10.33 6.28 1.76
C GLY A 65 -10.99 7.29 2.70
N ILE A 66 -12.28 7.10 2.99
CA ILE A 66 -13.05 7.99 3.87
C ILE A 66 -12.77 7.69 5.34
N GLY A 67 -13.03 6.48 5.77
CA GLY A 67 -12.85 6.01 7.15
C GLY A 67 -11.71 5.02 7.29
N GLN A 68 -11.97 3.96 8.05
CA GLN A 68 -11.09 2.80 8.11
C GLN A 68 -11.44 1.87 6.94
N GLN A 69 -10.48 1.64 6.06
CA GLN A 69 -10.63 0.73 4.93
C GLN A 69 -10.56 -0.72 5.42
N THR A 70 -11.18 -1.62 4.66
CA THR A 70 -10.85 -3.05 4.74
C THR A 70 -9.35 -3.21 4.53
N TYR A 71 -8.69 -3.92 5.44
CA TYR A 71 -7.25 -4.17 5.35
C TYR A 71 -6.94 -5.57 5.86
N ASN A 72 -6.61 -6.45 4.96
CA ASN A 72 -6.25 -7.84 5.24
C ASN A 72 -4.73 -7.99 5.01
N PRO A 73 -3.91 -7.92 6.07
CA PRO A 73 -2.45 -8.01 5.91
C PRO A 73 -2.06 -9.38 5.36
N GLN A 74 -1.31 -9.38 4.25
CA GLN A 74 -0.89 -10.59 3.57
C GLN A 74 0.43 -11.12 4.14
N GLY A 75 0.65 -12.44 4.09
CA GLY A 75 1.91 -13.08 4.45
C GLY A 75 2.17 -13.20 5.95
N LEU A 76 1.14 -13.06 6.78
CA LEU A 76 1.27 -13.24 8.23
C LEU A 76 1.73 -14.65 8.59
N THR A 77 2.59 -14.74 9.60
CA THR A 77 3.02 -16.01 10.20
C THR A 77 2.58 -16.05 11.66
N VAL A 78 1.96 -17.15 12.07
CA VAL A 78 1.54 -17.35 13.47
C VAL A 78 2.78 -17.43 14.37
N MET A 79 2.77 -16.66 15.43
CA MET A 79 3.88 -16.60 16.39
C MET A 79 3.45 -16.99 17.81
N ASN A 80 2.28 -16.53 18.26
CA ASN A 80 1.72 -16.75 19.61
C ASN A 80 2.75 -16.56 20.74
N LYS A 81 3.49 -15.45 20.71
CA LYS A 81 4.53 -15.15 21.66
C LYS A 81 4.12 -14.03 22.62
N LEU A 82 4.23 -14.28 23.92
CA LEU A 82 4.13 -13.24 24.94
C LEU A 82 5.32 -12.28 24.82
N ARG A 83 5.03 -11.01 24.61
CA ARG A 83 6.03 -9.94 24.61
C ARG A 83 5.72 -8.96 25.74
N LYS A 84 6.78 -8.59 26.49
CA LYS A 84 6.74 -7.46 27.42
C LYS A 84 7.25 -6.21 26.70
N ASN A 85 6.57 -5.10 26.88
CA ASN A 85 7.11 -3.82 26.43
C ASN A 85 8.36 -3.51 27.25
N SER A 86 9.49 -3.26 26.61
CA SER A 86 10.71 -2.84 27.31
C SER A 86 10.56 -1.40 27.82
N ALA A 87 11.35 -1.03 28.82
CA ALA A 87 11.38 0.34 29.33
C ALA A 87 11.81 1.36 28.25
N THR A 88 12.53 0.91 27.23
CA THR A 88 12.96 1.71 26.07
C THR A 88 11.88 1.87 25.01
N ASP A 89 10.84 1.03 24.99
CA ASP A 89 9.74 1.14 24.04
C ASP A 89 8.85 2.38 24.28
N GLY A 90 8.99 3.06 25.41
CA GLY A 90 8.28 4.27 25.79
C GLY A 90 9.00 5.59 25.45
N GLY A 91 10.19 5.51 24.89
CA GLY A 91 11.01 6.68 24.69
C GLY A 91 11.21 7.04 23.23
N ALA A 92 10.42 7.89 22.69
CA ALA A 92 10.78 8.99 21.82
C ALA A 92 9.54 9.80 21.58
N THR A 93 9.24 10.73 22.47
CA THR A 93 8.48 11.93 22.12
C THR A 93 9.29 12.69 21.08
N VAL A 94 9.17 12.28 19.82
CA VAL A 94 9.54 13.17 18.73
C VAL A 94 8.54 14.33 18.80
N LYS A 95 9.00 15.47 19.33
CA LYS A 95 8.33 16.76 19.16
C LYS A 95 8.39 17.11 17.66
N GLY A 96 7.54 16.50 16.88
CA GLY A 96 7.31 16.77 15.48
C GLY A 96 5.84 16.51 15.25
N GLN A 97 5.09 17.51 14.85
CA GLN A 97 3.72 17.38 14.44
C GLN A 97 3.67 16.42 13.25
N HIS A 98 3.50 15.15 13.53
CA HIS A 98 3.09 14.21 12.51
C HIS A 98 1.58 14.39 12.32
N LEU A 99 1.16 14.74 11.10
CA LEU A 99 -0.23 14.76 10.65
C LEU A 99 -0.79 13.32 10.59
N SER A 100 -0.69 12.59 11.67
CA SER A 100 -1.37 11.31 11.83
C SER A 100 -2.50 11.51 12.82
N ASN A 101 -3.74 11.46 12.35
CA ASN A 101 -4.96 11.39 13.15
C ASN A 101 -5.07 10.06 13.94
N GLY A 102 -3.97 9.42 14.25
CA GLY A 102 -3.88 8.26 15.09
C GLY A 102 -3.37 8.65 16.47
N LYS A 103 -4.18 8.46 17.52
CA LYS A 103 -3.69 8.41 18.89
C LYS A 103 -2.54 7.41 18.92
N GLY A 104 -1.30 7.89 18.90
CA GLY A 104 -0.13 7.05 19.04
C GLY A 104 -0.34 6.19 20.28
N ASN A 105 -0.39 4.88 20.14
CA ASN A 105 -0.43 3.98 21.28
C ASN A 105 0.89 4.17 22.04
N LEU A 106 0.87 5.01 23.06
CA LEU A 106 1.92 5.08 24.08
C LEU A 106 2.04 3.67 24.63
N ARG A 107 3.12 2.99 24.26
CA ARG A 107 3.40 1.65 24.77
C ARG A 107 3.72 1.77 26.24
N THR A 108 2.82 1.34 27.10
CA THR A 108 3.06 1.33 28.56
C THR A 108 4.18 0.34 28.85
N PRO A 109 5.31 0.77 29.48
CA PRO A 109 6.38 -0.13 29.86
C PRO A 109 5.86 -1.24 30.78
N GLY A 110 6.36 -2.46 30.59
CA GLY A 110 5.97 -3.63 31.40
C GLY A 110 4.63 -4.27 31.04
N LEU A 111 3.84 -3.68 30.14
CA LEU A 111 2.59 -4.29 29.68
C LEU A 111 2.90 -5.54 28.87
N GLU A 112 2.35 -6.66 29.30
CA GLU A 112 2.40 -7.92 28.57
C GLU A 112 1.30 -7.93 27.48
N ARG A 113 1.67 -8.36 26.29
CA ARG A 113 0.73 -8.59 25.19
C ARG A 113 1.08 -9.86 24.45
N ASN A 114 0.07 -10.60 24.04
CA ASN A 114 0.26 -11.71 23.13
C ASN A 114 0.45 -11.18 21.71
N GLN A 115 1.58 -11.49 21.09
CA GLN A 115 1.80 -11.24 19.67
C GLN A 115 1.41 -12.50 18.90
N GLU A 116 0.20 -12.52 18.36
CA GLU A 116 -0.34 -13.68 17.65
C GLU A 116 0.37 -13.89 16.31
N PHE A 117 0.69 -12.82 15.61
CA PHE A 117 1.27 -12.86 14.28
C PHE A 117 2.57 -12.08 14.19
N THR A 118 3.40 -12.47 13.23
CA THR A 118 4.59 -11.74 12.77
C THR A 118 4.57 -11.64 11.24
N ASN A 119 5.62 -11.06 10.66
CA ASN A 119 5.75 -10.87 9.21
C ASN A 119 4.65 -9.98 8.62
N TYR A 120 4.27 -8.91 9.33
CA TYR A 120 3.36 -7.90 8.77
C TYR A 120 3.96 -7.28 7.50
N PRO A 121 3.13 -6.95 6.50
CA PRO A 121 3.57 -6.35 5.26
C PRO A 121 4.42 -5.11 5.48
N ARG A 122 5.46 -4.96 4.67
CA ARG A 122 6.28 -3.74 4.59
C ARG A 122 5.79 -2.88 3.43
N GLN A 123 6.06 -1.60 3.50
CA GLN A 123 5.65 -0.63 2.48
C GLN A 123 6.22 -0.91 1.09
N LEU A 124 7.35 -1.61 1.00
CA LEU A 124 7.99 -2.02 -0.25
C LEU A 124 7.43 -3.38 -0.71
N LEU A 125 6.86 -3.42 -1.91
CA LEU A 125 6.37 -4.62 -2.59
C LEU A 125 7.29 -4.96 -3.76
N SER A 126 8.10 -6.00 -3.64
CA SER A 126 8.98 -6.47 -4.73
C SER A 126 8.24 -7.54 -5.53
N ILE A 127 7.66 -7.14 -6.66
CA ILE A 127 6.88 -8.00 -7.54
C ILE A 127 7.35 -7.76 -8.98
N SER A 128 7.88 -8.81 -9.62
CA SER A 128 8.34 -8.73 -11.00
C SER A 128 7.19 -8.45 -11.97
N ARG A 129 7.52 -7.82 -13.09
CA ARG A 129 6.58 -7.68 -14.20
C ARG A 129 6.32 -9.05 -14.84
N ASP A 130 5.13 -9.21 -15.38
CA ASP A 130 4.81 -10.40 -16.19
C ASP A 130 5.75 -10.49 -17.41
N SER A 131 6.14 -11.72 -17.78
CA SER A 131 6.95 -11.98 -18.98
C SER A 131 6.17 -11.69 -20.25
N ASP A 132 4.92 -12.13 -20.29
CA ASP A 132 4.03 -12.03 -21.45
C ASP A 132 3.14 -10.81 -21.35
N LYS A 133 3.61 -9.69 -21.92
CA LYS A 133 2.90 -8.41 -21.86
C LYS A 133 2.07 -8.21 -23.12
N LEU A 134 0.78 -7.95 -22.92
CA LEU A 134 -0.12 -7.52 -23.98
C LEU A 134 0.02 -6.01 -24.27
N HIS A 135 0.51 -5.24 -23.29
CA HIS A 135 0.67 -3.79 -23.42
C HIS A 135 1.91 -3.29 -22.63
N PRO A 136 2.64 -2.28 -23.15
CA PRO A 136 3.87 -1.76 -22.49
C PRO A 136 3.67 -1.27 -21.06
N THR A 137 2.50 -0.74 -20.73
CA THR A 137 2.15 -0.20 -19.38
C THR A 137 1.39 -1.19 -18.51
N GLN A 138 1.22 -2.45 -18.97
CA GLN A 138 0.55 -3.49 -18.20
C GLN A 138 1.21 -3.67 -16.84
N LYS A 139 0.39 -3.72 -15.81
CA LYS A 139 0.80 -4.06 -14.46
C LYS A 139 0.74 -5.59 -14.26
N PRO A 140 1.59 -6.19 -13.41
CA PRO A 140 1.54 -7.62 -13.18
C PRO A 140 0.26 -8.04 -12.46
N VAL A 141 -0.29 -9.20 -12.85
CA VAL A 141 -1.46 -9.81 -12.21
C VAL A 141 -1.20 -10.00 -10.71
N ALA A 142 -0.03 -10.50 -10.33
CA ALA A 142 0.35 -10.72 -8.93
C ALA A 142 0.29 -9.45 -8.06
N LEU A 143 0.58 -8.27 -8.60
CA LEU A 143 0.44 -7.02 -7.87
C LEU A 143 -1.02 -6.71 -7.58
N PHE A 144 -1.89 -6.83 -8.59
CA PHE A 144 -3.31 -6.54 -8.44
C PHE A 144 -4.00 -7.57 -7.54
N GLU A 145 -3.66 -8.85 -7.66
CA GLU A 145 -4.11 -9.90 -6.76
C GLU A 145 -3.74 -9.61 -5.30
N TYR A 146 -2.49 -9.20 -5.03
CA TYR A 146 -2.06 -8.80 -3.70
C TYR A 146 -2.88 -7.61 -3.16
N LEU A 147 -3.12 -6.58 -3.98
CA LEU A 147 -3.87 -5.39 -3.59
C LEU A 147 -5.35 -5.71 -3.37
N ILE A 148 -5.98 -6.51 -4.24
CA ILE A 148 -7.38 -6.93 -4.10
C ILE A 148 -7.55 -7.72 -2.80
N ARG A 149 -6.74 -8.74 -2.56
CA ARG A 149 -6.77 -9.50 -1.30
C ARG A 149 -6.54 -8.64 -0.05
N THR A 150 -5.75 -7.58 -0.18
CA THR A 150 -5.48 -6.68 0.95
C THR A 150 -6.68 -5.79 1.26
N TYR A 151 -7.40 -5.29 0.25
CA TYR A 151 -8.41 -4.24 0.44
C TYR A 151 -9.85 -4.70 0.24
N THR A 152 -10.08 -5.97 -0.04
CA THR A 152 -11.41 -6.56 -0.21
C THR A 152 -11.56 -7.84 0.61
N ASN A 153 -12.81 -8.22 0.87
CA ASN A 153 -13.18 -9.55 1.34
C ASN A 153 -13.81 -10.32 0.17
N GLU A 154 -13.92 -11.64 0.33
CA GLU A 154 -14.60 -12.49 -0.64
C GLU A 154 -16.05 -11.99 -0.87
N GLY A 155 -16.43 -11.86 -2.15
CA GLY A 155 -17.72 -11.32 -2.56
C GLY A 155 -17.83 -9.80 -2.62
N ASP A 156 -16.76 -9.04 -2.26
CA ASP A 156 -16.74 -7.60 -2.49
C ASP A 156 -16.60 -7.26 -3.98
N THR A 157 -17.16 -6.11 -4.37
CA THR A 157 -17.08 -5.62 -5.74
C THR A 157 -15.79 -4.81 -5.94
N VAL A 158 -15.03 -5.14 -6.98
CA VAL A 158 -13.87 -4.38 -7.46
C VAL A 158 -14.27 -3.59 -8.71
N LEU A 159 -13.98 -2.29 -8.72
CA LEU A 159 -14.20 -1.42 -9.87
C LEU A 159 -12.86 -0.97 -10.45
N ASP A 160 -12.66 -1.19 -11.72
CA ASP A 160 -11.55 -0.62 -12.49
C ASP A 160 -12.09 0.03 -13.76
N ASN A 161 -12.09 1.37 -13.78
CA ASN A 161 -12.53 2.16 -14.93
C ASN A 161 -11.41 2.40 -15.97
N CYS A 162 -10.22 1.89 -15.70
CA CYS A 162 -9.04 2.00 -16.55
C CYS A 162 -8.39 0.63 -16.79
N ILE A 163 -9.21 -0.40 -16.95
CA ILE A 163 -8.85 -1.83 -16.89
C ILE A 163 -7.73 -2.25 -17.88
N GLY A 164 -7.52 -1.46 -18.96
CA GLY A 164 -6.45 -1.69 -19.93
C GLY A 164 -6.49 -3.08 -20.54
N SER A 165 -5.43 -3.87 -20.29
CA SER A 165 -5.30 -5.26 -20.76
C SER A 165 -6.12 -6.28 -19.95
N GLY A 166 -6.94 -5.84 -19.01
CA GLY A 166 -7.78 -6.73 -18.20
C GLY A 166 -7.11 -7.31 -16.96
N THR A 167 -5.95 -6.79 -16.55
CA THR A 167 -5.18 -7.31 -15.40
C THR A 167 -6.01 -7.41 -14.13
N THR A 168 -6.80 -6.39 -13.82
CA THR A 168 -7.68 -6.39 -12.63
C THR A 168 -8.73 -7.49 -12.69
N ALA A 169 -9.33 -7.73 -13.88
CA ALA A 169 -10.33 -8.78 -14.04
C ALA A 169 -9.76 -10.21 -13.92
N ILE A 170 -8.47 -10.38 -14.26
CA ILE A 170 -7.79 -11.66 -14.09
C ILE A 170 -7.42 -11.89 -12.62
N ALA A 171 -7.10 -10.80 -11.90
CA ALA A 171 -6.66 -10.83 -10.51
C ALA A 171 -7.82 -10.96 -9.50
N ALA A 172 -9.05 -10.64 -9.89
CA ALA A 172 -10.25 -10.69 -9.06
C ALA A 172 -10.93 -12.06 -9.10
#